data_f5a4fcc974559f2adae46c00af87466a
#
_entry.id   f5a4fcc974559f2adae46c00af87466a
#
_cell.length_a   1.000
_cell.length_b   1.000
_cell.length_c   1.000
_cell.angle_alpha   90.00
_cell.angle_beta   90.00
_cell.angle_gamma   90.00
#
_symmetry.space_group_name_H-M   'P 1'
#
loop_
_entity.id
_entity.type
_entity.pdbx_description
1 polymer ?
#
loop_
_entity_poly.entity_id
_entity_poly.type
_entity_poly.pdbx_seq_one_letter_code
_entity_poly.pdbx_strand_id
1 'polypeptide(L)'
;EENSVNNLLLSNQHKIRLGLHRVNKAIKNLSLNTKYPLTNICTINGTSGKNSIIQILKNILIAHKKKYAAFYSPHLVSITERFEHNKKFIKLAFLKKILLIVHKQKNLTQFEKLTIAFGLFIKNLNLDWVYGEFGLFGRKDSVRALFPKPNLHIISPISFDHLNWTKTKKMNFKTLKEIVFEKTSFLKSKLYISKQTPLVLRLIKSNIKKNKNPKIIYGKDFKLLKKNKKYFYKDKTRKFEIKSNLL
;
A
#
# COMPACT_ATOMS: atom_id res chain seq x y z
N GLU A 1 10.02 2.39 -26.31
CA GLU A 1 8.93 2.89 -25.44
C GLU A 1 9.36 2.95 -23.97
N GLU A 2 10.07 1.97 -23.45
CA GLU A 2 10.51 1.90 -22.06
C GLU A 2 11.48 3.05 -21.70
N ASN A 3 12.44 3.36 -22.58
CA ASN A 3 13.34 4.50 -22.42
C ASN A 3 12.57 5.83 -22.33
N SER A 4 11.49 5.98 -23.09
CA SER A 4 10.66 7.18 -23.07
C SER A 4 9.86 7.30 -21.76
N VAL A 5 9.38 6.19 -21.20
CA VAL A 5 8.71 6.16 -19.89
C VAL A 5 9.72 6.47 -18.78
N ASN A 6 10.91 5.90 -18.84
CA ASN A 6 11.98 6.18 -17.90
C ASN A 6 12.35 7.67 -17.92
N ASN A 7 12.50 8.31 -19.07
CA ASN A 7 12.80 9.74 -19.17
C ASN A 7 11.73 10.63 -18.51
N LEU A 8 10.44 10.28 -18.65
CA LEU A 8 9.35 11.01 -17.97
C LEU A 8 9.41 10.88 -16.43
N LEU A 9 9.97 9.79 -15.95
CA LEU A 9 10.14 9.55 -14.52
C LEU A 9 11.42 10.17 -13.96
N LEU A 10 12.50 10.18 -14.76
CA LEU A 10 13.88 10.52 -14.36
C LEU A 10 14.11 12.00 -14.05
N SER A 11 13.26 12.91 -14.47
CA SER A 11 13.46 14.35 -14.35
C SER A 11 13.68 14.89 -12.92
N ASN A 12 13.63 14.03 -11.88
CA ASN A 12 13.97 14.34 -10.48
C ASN A 12 14.57 13.12 -9.77
N GLN A 13 15.48 12.43 -10.41
CA GLN A 13 16.08 11.20 -9.97
C GLN A 13 16.72 11.27 -8.62
N HIS A 14 16.95 10.83 -7.75
CA HIS A 14 17.82 10.71 -6.55
C HIS A 14 17.43 11.49 -5.29
N LYS A 15 16.25 12.12 -5.25
CA LYS A 15 15.85 12.76 -3.99
C LYS A 15 14.54 12.18 -3.47
N ILE A 16 14.63 11.25 -2.52
CA ILE A 16 13.48 10.97 -1.66
C ILE A 16 13.14 12.28 -0.95
N ARG A 17 11.96 12.78 -1.27
CA ARG A 17 11.36 13.95 -0.65
C ARG A 17 10.07 13.54 0.02
N LEU A 18 10.11 13.31 1.32
CA LEU A 18 8.92 13.01 2.09
C LEU A 18 8.06 14.27 2.26
N GLY A 19 6.77 14.14 2.02
CA GLY A 19 5.81 15.23 2.20
C GLY A 19 4.61 15.05 1.30
N LEU A 20 3.42 15.44 1.77
CA LEU A 20 2.18 15.25 1.02
C LEU A 20 1.77 16.46 0.18
N HIS A 21 2.39 17.64 0.41
CA HIS A 21 1.98 18.90 -0.22
C HIS A 21 1.98 18.83 -1.76
N ARG A 22 3.08 18.31 -2.36
CA ARG A 22 3.22 18.23 -3.83
C ARG A 22 2.17 17.28 -4.44
N VAL A 23 2.00 16.12 -3.79
CA VAL A 23 1.03 15.11 -4.23
C VAL A 23 -0.39 15.63 -4.08
N ASN A 24 -0.73 16.27 -2.96
CA ASN A 24 -2.04 16.88 -2.75
C ASN A 24 -2.35 17.96 -3.79
N LYS A 25 -1.36 18.81 -4.16
CA LYS A 25 -1.51 19.79 -5.23
C LYS A 25 -1.80 19.11 -6.57
N ALA A 26 -1.05 18.07 -6.94
CA ALA A 26 -1.26 17.32 -8.17
C ALA A 26 -2.63 16.60 -8.19
N ILE A 27 -3.05 16.00 -7.07
CA ILE A 27 -4.37 15.38 -6.89
C ILE A 27 -5.48 16.41 -7.14
N LYS A 28 -5.35 17.61 -6.58
CA LYS A 28 -6.32 18.70 -6.79
C LYS A 28 -6.35 19.15 -8.26
N ASN A 29 -5.20 19.44 -8.85
CA ASN A 29 -5.08 19.91 -10.24
C ASN A 29 -5.66 18.90 -11.25
N LEU A 30 -5.53 17.60 -10.98
CA LEU A 30 -5.99 16.52 -11.86
C LEU A 30 -7.39 16.00 -11.48
N SER A 31 -8.04 16.64 -10.51
CA SER A 31 -9.37 16.24 -10.01
C SER A 31 -9.46 14.77 -9.63
N LEU A 32 -8.44 14.27 -8.90
CA LEU A 32 -8.39 12.91 -8.38
C LEU A 32 -9.08 12.77 -7.01
N ASN A 33 -9.50 13.89 -6.40
CA ASN A 33 -10.26 13.90 -5.15
C ASN A 33 -11.72 13.46 -5.31
N THR A 34 -12.14 13.17 -6.53
CA THR A 34 -13.47 12.65 -6.77
C THR A 34 -13.59 11.30 -6.06
N LYS A 35 -14.56 11.23 -5.17
CA LYS A 35 -14.98 10.01 -4.50
C LYS A 35 -14.97 8.88 -5.53
N TYR A 36 -14.24 7.81 -5.24
CA TYR A 36 -14.42 6.55 -5.94
C TYR A 36 -15.75 5.98 -5.43
N PRO A 37 -16.90 6.31 -6.06
CA PRO A 37 -18.20 5.95 -5.53
C PRO A 37 -18.30 4.43 -5.64
N LEU A 38 -18.73 3.79 -4.56
CA LEU A 38 -18.95 2.35 -4.47
C LEU A 38 -17.70 1.45 -4.51
N THR A 39 -16.50 2.01 -4.63
CA THR A 39 -15.26 1.23 -4.62
C THR A 39 -14.69 1.13 -3.20
N ASN A 40 -14.41 -0.10 -2.76
CA ASN A 40 -13.72 -0.31 -1.51
C ASN A 40 -12.20 -0.11 -1.68
N ILE A 41 -11.61 0.69 -0.83
CA ILE A 41 -10.18 0.96 -0.85
C ILE A 41 -9.52 0.26 0.33
N CYS A 42 -8.53 -0.58 0.03
CA CYS A 42 -7.67 -1.22 1.01
C CYS A 42 -6.23 -0.77 0.80
N THR A 43 -5.62 -0.22 1.82
CA THR A 43 -4.20 0.14 1.79
C THR A 43 -3.37 -0.79 2.67
N ILE A 44 -2.15 -1.10 2.24
CA ILE A 44 -1.28 -2.06 2.92
C ILE A 44 0.05 -1.39 3.27
N ASN A 45 0.42 -1.43 4.54
CA ASN A 45 1.68 -0.93 5.04
C ASN A 45 2.39 -1.97 5.92
N GLY A 46 3.69 -1.79 6.13
CA GLY A 46 4.55 -2.65 6.92
C GLY A 46 5.96 -2.73 6.33
N THR A 47 6.76 -3.68 6.78
CA THR A 47 8.10 -3.94 6.22
C THR A 47 8.03 -5.08 5.22
N SER A 48 7.60 -6.25 5.64
CA SER A 48 7.60 -7.47 4.81
C SER A 48 6.19 -7.95 4.48
N GLY A 49 6.02 -8.62 3.33
CA GLY A 49 4.79 -9.33 2.98
C GLY A 49 3.64 -8.46 2.45
N LYS A 50 3.84 -7.17 2.18
CA LYS A 50 2.81 -6.29 1.63
C LYS A 50 2.26 -6.82 0.30
N ASN A 51 3.16 -7.07 -0.66
CA ASN A 51 2.78 -7.62 -1.97
C ASN A 51 2.08 -8.99 -1.82
N SER A 52 2.63 -9.91 -1.01
CA SER A 52 2.02 -11.23 -0.77
C SER A 52 0.58 -11.13 -0.27
N ILE A 53 0.28 -10.17 0.61
CA ILE A 53 -1.08 -9.91 1.08
C ILE A 53 -1.98 -9.50 -0.08
N ILE A 54 -1.54 -8.58 -0.96
CA ILE A 54 -2.33 -8.15 -2.12
C ILE A 54 -2.56 -9.33 -3.06
N GLN A 55 -1.53 -10.16 -3.32
CA GLN A 55 -1.66 -11.35 -4.18
C GLN A 55 -2.73 -12.33 -3.66
N ILE A 56 -2.78 -12.55 -2.34
CA ILE A 56 -3.82 -13.41 -1.74
C ILE A 56 -5.20 -12.76 -1.86
N LEU A 57 -5.33 -11.48 -1.51
CA LEU A 57 -6.61 -10.78 -1.52
C LEU A 57 -7.19 -10.67 -2.93
N LYS A 58 -6.37 -10.37 -3.94
CA LYS A 58 -6.85 -10.33 -5.34
C LYS A 58 -7.34 -11.69 -5.82
N ASN A 59 -6.68 -12.79 -5.43
CA ASN A 59 -7.12 -14.13 -5.81
C ASN A 59 -8.49 -14.48 -5.20
N ILE A 60 -8.75 -14.02 -3.97
CA ILE A 60 -10.09 -14.12 -3.36
C ILE A 60 -11.11 -13.32 -4.18
N LEU A 61 -10.81 -12.09 -4.60
CA LEU A 61 -11.71 -11.30 -5.43
C LEU A 61 -11.97 -11.96 -6.79
N ILE A 62 -10.93 -12.51 -7.41
CA ILE A 62 -11.04 -13.25 -8.67
C ILE A 62 -12.01 -14.43 -8.53
N ALA A 63 -11.87 -15.22 -7.46
CA ALA A 63 -12.75 -16.35 -7.18
C ALA A 63 -14.22 -15.91 -7.00
N HIS A 64 -14.44 -14.71 -6.47
CA HIS A 64 -15.75 -14.10 -6.29
C HIS A 64 -16.20 -13.23 -7.49
N LYS A 65 -15.52 -13.30 -8.64
CA LYS A 65 -15.84 -12.52 -9.86
C LYS A 65 -15.89 -11.00 -9.61
N LYS A 66 -15.11 -10.51 -8.63
CA LYS A 66 -15.04 -9.08 -8.27
C LYS A 66 -13.96 -8.37 -9.08
N LYS A 67 -14.24 -7.13 -9.48
CA LYS A 67 -13.32 -6.28 -10.24
C LYS A 67 -12.38 -5.54 -9.28
N TYR A 68 -11.09 -5.53 -9.61
CA TYR A 68 -10.10 -4.86 -8.77
C TYR A 68 -9.02 -4.15 -9.59
N ALA A 69 -8.38 -3.19 -8.95
CA ALA A 69 -7.08 -2.65 -9.37
C ALA A 69 -6.11 -2.68 -8.20
N ALA A 70 -4.82 -2.82 -8.49
CA ALA A 70 -3.78 -2.85 -7.48
C ALA A 70 -2.54 -2.05 -7.89
N PHE A 71 -1.99 -1.32 -6.94
CA PHE A 71 -0.73 -0.58 -7.05
C PHE A 71 0.33 -1.26 -6.20
N TYR A 72 1.45 -1.62 -6.83
CA TYR A 72 2.56 -2.35 -6.22
C TYR A 72 3.85 -1.53 -6.17
N SER A 73 4.73 -1.87 -5.23
CA SER A 73 6.09 -1.33 -5.18
C SER A 73 7.06 -2.25 -4.43
N PRO A 74 8.27 -2.47 -4.97
CA PRO A 74 8.75 -2.13 -6.30
C PRO A 74 8.22 -3.04 -7.41
N HIS A 75 8.60 -2.83 -8.66
CA HIS A 75 8.51 -3.82 -9.74
C HIS A 75 9.80 -4.65 -9.80
N LEU A 76 9.75 -5.82 -10.42
CA LEU A 76 10.91 -6.71 -10.60
C LEU A 76 11.52 -6.55 -11.98
N VAL A 77 10.73 -6.60 -13.03
CA VAL A 77 11.18 -6.58 -14.44
C VAL A 77 10.68 -5.32 -15.13
N SER A 78 9.38 -5.08 -15.14
CA SER A 78 8.78 -3.95 -15.86
C SER A 78 7.99 -3.03 -14.94
N ILE A 79 8.08 -1.72 -15.19
CA ILE A 79 7.33 -0.71 -14.47
C ILE A 79 5.81 -0.90 -14.56
N THR A 80 5.33 -1.58 -15.59
CA THR A 80 3.92 -1.90 -15.79
C THR A 80 3.35 -2.81 -14.71
N GLU A 81 4.20 -3.64 -14.07
CA GLU A 81 3.82 -4.50 -12.94
C GLU A 81 3.24 -3.73 -11.75
N ARG A 82 3.57 -2.44 -11.64
CA ARG A 82 3.05 -1.59 -10.57
C ARG A 82 1.56 -1.27 -10.71
N PHE A 83 0.97 -1.53 -11.87
CA PHE A 83 -0.40 -1.16 -12.22
C PHE A 83 -1.16 -2.36 -12.73
N GLU A 84 -1.93 -2.99 -11.89
CA GLU A 84 -2.72 -4.16 -12.28
C GLU A 84 -4.23 -3.85 -12.24
N HIS A 85 -4.96 -4.32 -13.25
CA HIS A 85 -6.41 -4.33 -13.31
C HIS A 85 -6.88 -5.70 -13.80
N ASN A 86 -7.64 -6.43 -12.98
CA ASN A 86 -8.24 -7.73 -13.32
C ASN A 86 -7.24 -8.69 -13.99
N LYS A 87 -6.12 -8.98 -13.33
CA LYS A 87 -5.02 -9.87 -13.77
C LYS A 87 -4.18 -9.34 -14.94
N LYS A 88 -4.42 -8.14 -15.44
CA LYS A 88 -3.66 -7.55 -16.55
C LYS A 88 -2.88 -6.34 -16.06
N PHE A 89 -1.62 -6.30 -16.40
CA PHE A 89 -0.81 -5.09 -16.20
C PHE A 89 -1.18 -4.02 -17.22
N ILE A 90 -0.98 -2.76 -16.85
CA ILE A 90 -1.19 -1.64 -17.74
C ILE A 90 -0.32 -1.80 -19.01
N LYS A 91 -0.86 -1.47 -20.17
CA LYS A 91 -0.05 -1.40 -21.40
C LYS A 91 0.92 -0.24 -21.32
N LEU A 92 2.18 -0.46 -21.73
CA LEU A 92 3.25 0.56 -21.64
C LEU A 92 2.89 1.86 -22.38
N ALA A 93 2.30 1.75 -23.58
CA ALA A 93 1.83 2.90 -24.34
C ALA A 93 0.76 3.72 -23.61
N PHE A 94 -0.14 3.07 -22.86
CA PHE A 94 -1.14 3.74 -22.05
C PHE A 94 -0.51 4.39 -20.81
N LEU A 95 0.41 3.71 -20.14
CA LEU A 95 1.18 4.29 -19.04
C LEU A 95 1.94 5.53 -19.48
N LYS A 96 2.58 5.51 -20.67
CA LYS A 96 3.25 6.67 -21.25
C LYS A 96 2.29 7.86 -21.41
N LYS A 97 1.09 7.64 -21.96
CA LYS A 97 0.06 8.71 -22.10
C LYS A 97 -0.30 9.31 -20.76
N ILE A 98 -0.51 8.49 -19.73
CA ILE A 98 -0.80 8.96 -18.36
C ILE A 98 0.39 9.75 -17.80
N LEU A 99 1.61 9.26 -17.96
CA LEU A 99 2.80 9.91 -17.44
C LEU A 99 3.09 11.26 -18.12
N LEU A 100 2.72 11.46 -19.37
CA LEU A 100 2.78 12.76 -20.03
C LEU A 100 1.87 13.79 -19.34
N ILE A 101 0.68 13.38 -18.88
CA ILE A 101 -0.23 14.24 -18.10
C ILE A 101 0.40 14.56 -16.74
N VAL A 102 0.93 13.53 -16.07
CA VAL A 102 1.55 13.68 -14.73
C VAL A 102 2.83 14.51 -14.80
N HIS A 103 3.59 14.42 -15.87
CA HIS A 103 4.85 15.18 -16.07
C HIS A 103 4.63 16.70 -16.03
N LYS A 104 3.46 17.18 -16.44
CA LYS A 104 3.07 18.60 -16.32
C LYS A 104 2.96 19.07 -14.87
N GLN A 105 2.85 18.14 -13.89
CA GLN A 105 2.86 18.46 -12.48
C GLN A 105 4.31 18.61 -11.99
N LYS A 106 4.70 19.84 -11.65
CA LYS A 106 6.09 20.17 -11.27
C LYS A 106 6.49 19.56 -9.91
N ASN A 107 7.78 19.27 -9.75
CA ASN A 107 8.42 18.90 -8.48
C ASN A 107 7.99 17.56 -7.85
N LEU A 108 7.30 16.68 -8.57
CA LEU A 108 7.00 15.34 -8.08
C LEU A 108 8.24 14.42 -8.15
N THR A 109 8.44 13.61 -7.13
CA THR A 109 9.40 12.51 -7.17
C THR A 109 8.89 11.37 -8.05
N GLN A 110 9.76 10.44 -8.44
CA GLN A 110 9.38 9.28 -9.26
C GLN A 110 8.21 8.51 -8.65
N PHE A 111 8.27 8.18 -7.36
CA PHE A 111 7.20 7.43 -6.70
C PHE A 111 5.90 8.24 -6.60
N GLU A 112 6.00 9.56 -6.38
CA GLU A 112 4.83 10.44 -6.40
C GLU A 112 4.19 10.49 -7.80
N LYS A 113 4.98 10.57 -8.87
CA LYS A 113 4.47 10.49 -10.25
C LYS A 113 3.72 9.17 -10.52
N LEU A 114 4.30 8.04 -10.10
CA LEU A 114 3.66 6.73 -10.25
C LEU A 114 2.37 6.62 -9.44
N THR A 115 2.34 7.15 -8.23
CA THR A 115 1.11 7.17 -7.42
C THR A 115 0.00 8.01 -8.06
N ILE A 116 0.32 9.19 -8.59
CA ILE A 116 -0.64 10.03 -9.32
C ILE A 116 -1.08 9.34 -10.62
N ALA A 117 -0.15 8.70 -11.33
CA ALA A 117 -0.46 7.92 -12.53
C ALA A 117 -1.44 6.78 -12.22
N PHE A 118 -1.28 6.11 -11.07
CA PHE A 118 -2.24 5.09 -10.62
C PHE A 118 -3.63 5.69 -10.36
N GLY A 119 -3.70 6.87 -9.75
CA GLY A 119 -4.97 7.58 -9.57
C GLY A 119 -5.68 7.88 -10.88
N LEU A 120 -4.93 8.32 -11.91
CA LEU A 120 -5.47 8.52 -13.26
C LEU A 120 -5.87 7.22 -13.94
N PHE A 121 -5.08 6.15 -13.76
CA PHE A 121 -5.38 4.83 -14.30
C PHE A 121 -6.71 4.28 -13.83
N ILE A 122 -7.03 4.44 -12.56
CA ILE A 122 -8.26 3.89 -11.96
C ILE A 122 -9.46 4.82 -12.05
N LYS A 123 -9.26 6.11 -12.41
CA LYS A 123 -10.28 7.17 -12.32
C LYS A 123 -11.62 6.82 -12.97
N ASN A 124 -11.56 6.15 -14.12
CA ASN A 124 -12.76 5.83 -14.92
C ASN A 124 -13.05 4.32 -14.94
N LEU A 125 -12.43 3.53 -14.06
CA LEU A 125 -12.69 2.10 -13.96
C LEU A 125 -13.83 1.84 -13.00
N ASN A 126 -14.74 0.93 -13.39
CA ASN A 126 -15.76 0.41 -12.48
C ASN A 126 -15.15 -0.74 -11.68
N LEU A 127 -14.84 -0.49 -10.41
CA LEU A 127 -14.10 -1.39 -9.53
C LEU A 127 -14.87 -1.68 -8.25
N ASP A 128 -14.85 -2.93 -7.80
CA ASP A 128 -15.31 -3.31 -6.46
C ASP A 128 -14.26 -2.98 -5.40
N TRP A 129 -12.96 -3.16 -5.75
CA TRP A 129 -11.84 -2.96 -4.83
C TRP A 129 -10.63 -2.28 -5.47
N VAL A 130 -9.94 -1.47 -4.69
CA VAL A 130 -8.62 -0.92 -5.02
C VAL A 130 -7.65 -1.26 -3.90
N TYR A 131 -6.50 -1.81 -4.25
CA TYR A 131 -5.39 -2.07 -3.34
C TYR A 131 -4.26 -1.07 -3.58
N GLY A 132 -3.79 -0.43 -2.51
CA GLY A 132 -2.67 0.50 -2.55
C GLY A 132 -1.54 0.05 -1.63
N GLU A 133 -0.41 -0.39 -2.20
CA GLU A 133 0.79 -0.69 -1.42
C GLU A 133 1.56 0.58 -1.09
N PHE A 134 1.85 0.80 0.19
CA PHE A 134 2.74 1.87 0.61
C PHE A 134 4.18 1.57 0.19
N GLY A 135 4.83 2.54 -0.44
CA GLY A 135 6.21 2.39 -0.90
C GLY A 135 7.22 2.54 0.22
N LEU A 136 7.11 3.62 1.00
CA LEU A 136 8.10 3.96 2.00
C LEU A 136 7.45 4.60 3.23
N PHE A 137 7.71 4.03 4.43
CA PHE A 137 7.18 4.52 5.69
C PHE A 137 5.64 4.51 5.75
N GLY A 138 4.95 5.64 5.61
CA GLY A 138 3.48 5.70 5.63
C GLY A 138 2.94 7.11 5.84
N ARG A 139 3.28 7.78 6.94
CA ARG A 139 2.72 9.08 7.32
C ARG A 139 2.89 10.16 6.23
N LYS A 140 3.99 10.11 5.51
CA LYS A 140 4.32 11.04 4.42
C LYS A 140 4.37 10.37 3.04
N ASP A 141 3.80 9.17 2.91
CA ASP A 141 3.76 8.42 1.67
C ASP A 141 2.66 8.95 0.74
N SER A 142 2.95 8.98 -0.56
CA SER A 142 2.03 9.48 -1.58
C SER A 142 0.75 8.64 -1.72
N VAL A 143 0.79 7.33 -1.44
CA VAL A 143 -0.40 6.46 -1.40
C VAL A 143 -1.40 6.93 -0.34
N ARG A 144 -0.89 7.45 0.80
CA ARG A 144 -1.76 8.08 1.80
C ARG A 144 -2.46 9.33 1.27
N ALA A 145 -1.78 10.13 0.45
CA ALA A 145 -2.39 11.32 -0.14
C ALA A 145 -3.49 10.93 -1.15
N LEU A 146 -3.24 9.90 -1.96
CA LEU A 146 -4.21 9.40 -2.94
C LEU A 146 -5.43 8.76 -2.24
N PHE A 147 -5.21 8.02 -1.16
CA PHE A 147 -6.24 7.33 -0.38
C PHE A 147 -6.25 7.80 1.08
N PRO A 148 -6.70 9.02 1.38
CA PRO A 148 -6.63 9.59 2.72
C PRO A 148 -7.56 8.93 3.74
N LYS A 149 -8.64 8.29 3.27
CA LYS A 149 -9.65 7.59 4.08
C LYS A 149 -10.01 6.25 3.44
N PRO A 150 -9.09 5.25 3.45
CA PRO A 150 -9.42 3.92 2.93
C PRO A 150 -10.46 3.24 3.83
N ASN A 151 -11.25 2.33 3.27
CA ASN A 151 -12.21 1.51 4.02
C ASN A 151 -11.49 0.59 5.00
N LEU A 152 -10.33 0.09 4.57
CA LEU A 152 -9.53 -0.87 5.30
C LEU A 152 -8.05 -0.54 5.18
N HIS A 153 -7.32 -0.71 6.30
CA HIS A 153 -5.87 -0.64 6.29
C HIS A 153 -5.29 -1.93 6.91
N ILE A 154 -4.35 -2.54 6.21
CA ILE A 154 -3.66 -3.75 6.68
C ILE A 154 -2.23 -3.37 7.09
N ILE A 155 -1.84 -3.79 8.28
CA ILE A 155 -0.48 -3.66 8.79
C ILE A 155 0.17 -5.04 8.71
N SER A 156 1.07 -5.23 7.75
CA SER A 156 1.94 -6.41 7.65
C SER A 156 3.05 -6.36 8.71
N PRO A 157 3.88 -7.39 8.89
CA PRO A 157 4.95 -7.37 9.89
C PRO A 157 5.85 -6.14 9.74
N ILE A 158 6.13 -5.47 10.87
CA ILE A 158 7.04 -4.33 10.93
C ILE A 158 8.32 -4.76 11.62
N SER A 159 9.45 -4.48 10.99
CA SER A 159 10.80 -4.67 11.51
C SER A 159 11.69 -3.47 11.15
N PHE A 160 12.96 -3.54 11.50
CA PHE A 160 13.96 -2.58 11.00
C PHE A 160 14.01 -2.63 9.48
N ASP A 161 13.92 -1.46 8.86
CA ASP A 161 13.91 -1.31 7.41
C ASP A 161 14.38 0.08 7.03
N HIS A 162 14.98 0.20 5.84
CA HIS A 162 15.44 1.48 5.28
C HIS A 162 16.46 2.25 6.15
N LEU A 163 17.23 1.58 7.01
CA LEU A 163 18.22 2.21 7.89
C LEU A 163 19.31 2.95 7.11
N ASN A 164 19.72 2.42 5.94
CA ASN A 164 20.74 3.05 5.10
C ASN A 164 20.26 4.34 4.41
N TRP A 165 18.96 4.57 4.32
CA TRP A 165 18.36 5.77 3.74
C TRP A 165 18.34 6.95 4.71
N THR A 166 18.56 6.69 5.97
CA THR A 166 18.52 7.68 7.03
C THR A 166 19.83 8.46 7.15
N LYS A 167 20.95 7.96 6.57
CA LYS A 167 22.25 8.61 6.61
C LYS A 167 22.34 9.88 5.77
N THR A 168 21.44 10.06 4.79
CA THR A 168 21.49 11.18 3.84
C THR A 168 20.31 12.13 4.00
N LYS A 169 20.24 12.92 5.06
CA LYS A 169 19.36 14.09 5.25
C LYS A 169 17.99 13.86 5.91
N LYS A 170 17.87 14.37 7.11
CA LYS A 170 16.63 14.80 7.83
C LYS A 170 15.68 13.75 8.44
N MET A 171 15.85 12.46 8.22
CA MET A 171 15.04 11.46 8.92
C MET A 171 15.93 10.28 9.34
N ASN A 172 16.63 10.47 10.43
CA ASN A 172 17.50 9.45 11.00
C ASN A 172 16.67 8.61 11.98
N PHE A 173 15.95 7.59 11.45
CA PHE A 173 15.27 6.63 12.33
C PHE A 173 16.30 5.73 13.00
N LYS A 174 16.72 6.11 14.17
CA LYS A 174 17.64 5.32 14.99
C LYS A 174 16.93 4.18 15.72
N THR A 175 15.60 4.24 15.81
CA THR A 175 14.85 3.34 16.65
C THR A 175 13.67 2.69 15.93
N LEU A 176 13.36 1.47 16.32
CA LEU A 176 12.15 0.75 15.88
C LEU A 176 10.85 1.53 16.22
N LYS A 177 10.86 2.28 17.32
CA LYS A 177 9.76 3.15 17.75
C LYS A 177 9.42 4.20 16.70
N GLU A 178 10.42 4.86 16.13
CA GLU A 178 10.24 5.87 15.07
C GLU A 178 9.69 5.25 13.78
N ILE A 179 10.20 4.08 13.38
CA ILE A 179 9.70 3.35 12.20
C ILE A 179 8.23 2.97 12.40
N VAL A 180 7.87 2.41 13.55
CA VAL A 180 6.49 2.05 13.88
C VAL A 180 5.61 3.30 13.91
N PHE A 181 6.09 4.42 14.44
CA PHE A 181 5.36 5.68 14.45
C PHE A 181 5.08 6.18 13.03
N GLU A 182 6.08 6.23 12.15
CA GLU A 182 5.90 6.64 10.76
C GLU A 182 4.94 5.74 9.97
N LYS A 183 4.94 4.44 10.28
CA LYS A 183 4.06 3.47 9.60
C LYS A 183 2.62 3.47 10.15
N THR A 184 2.36 3.95 11.38
CA THR A 184 1.05 3.68 12.01
C THR A 184 0.35 4.87 12.64
N SER A 185 1.04 5.98 12.97
CA SER A 185 0.46 7.11 13.72
C SER A 185 -0.68 7.86 13.00
N PHE A 186 -0.79 7.71 11.69
CA PHE A 186 -1.81 8.40 10.87
C PHE A 186 -3.07 7.56 10.60
N LEU A 187 -3.10 6.31 11.03
CA LEU A 187 -4.15 5.36 10.69
C LEU A 187 -5.46 5.69 11.39
N LYS A 188 -6.51 5.90 10.61
CA LYS A 188 -7.86 6.26 11.11
C LYS A 188 -8.98 5.37 10.55
N SER A 189 -8.65 4.34 9.78
CA SER A 189 -9.59 3.41 9.16
C SER A 189 -9.80 2.17 10.03
N LYS A 190 -10.66 1.22 9.59
CA LYS A 190 -10.67 -0.15 10.09
C LYS A 190 -9.29 -0.78 9.86
N LEU A 191 -8.76 -1.47 10.87
CA LEU A 191 -7.40 -2.01 10.83
C LEU A 191 -7.39 -3.52 10.94
N TYR A 192 -6.58 -4.17 10.10
CA TYR A 192 -6.13 -5.55 10.30
C TYR A 192 -4.64 -5.53 10.61
N ILE A 193 -4.26 -6.09 11.74
CA ILE A 193 -2.88 -6.13 12.22
C ILE A 193 -2.41 -7.58 12.20
N SER A 194 -1.45 -7.88 11.32
CA SER A 194 -0.83 -9.20 11.21
C SER A 194 -0.01 -9.53 12.47
N LYS A 195 0.57 -10.73 12.52
CA LYS A 195 1.52 -11.11 13.58
C LYS A 195 2.65 -10.09 13.68
N GLN A 196 2.92 -9.61 14.89
CA GLN A 196 3.96 -8.66 15.24
C GLN A 196 4.77 -9.19 16.43
N THR A 197 5.98 -8.69 16.62
CA THR A 197 6.67 -8.90 17.90
C THR A 197 5.91 -8.18 19.03
N PRO A 198 6.03 -8.63 20.31
CA PRO A 198 5.34 -8.00 21.44
C PRO A 198 5.62 -6.49 21.55
N LEU A 199 6.88 -6.09 21.35
CA LEU A 199 7.29 -4.68 21.39
C LEU A 199 6.59 -3.88 20.28
N VAL A 200 6.65 -4.35 19.01
CA VAL A 200 6.04 -3.66 17.88
C VAL A 200 4.52 -3.55 18.08
N LEU A 201 3.87 -4.62 18.53
CA LEU A 201 2.42 -4.59 18.79
C LEU A 201 2.05 -3.55 19.87
N ARG A 202 2.85 -3.42 20.93
CA ARG A 202 2.67 -2.39 21.97
C ARG A 202 2.78 -0.99 21.38
N LEU A 203 3.81 -0.74 20.57
CA LEU A 203 4.01 0.55 19.91
C LEU A 203 2.89 0.88 18.93
N ILE A 204 2.44 -0.09 18.12
CA ILE A 204 1.29 0.09 17.22
C ILE A 204 0.06 0.48 18.03
N LYS A 205 -0.29 -0.28 19.09
CA LYS A 205 -1.46 0.01 19.93
C LYS A 205 -1.42 1.43 20.52
N SER A 206 -0.25 1.87 20.97
CA SER A 206 -0.05 3.24 21.47
C SER A 206 -0.34 4.28 20.38
N ASN A 207 0.23 4.11 19.17
CA ASN A 207 0.07 5.05 18.08
C ASN A 207 -1.38 5.16 17.58
N ILE A 208 -2.13 4.06 17.61
CA ILE A 208 -3.52 4.00 17.13
C ILE A 208 -4.56 4.17 18.26
N LYS A 209 -4.16 4.55 19.47
CA LYS A 209 -5.06 4.67 20.63
C LYS A 209 -6.28 5.56 20.33
N LYS A 210 -6.08 6.67 19.62
CA LYS A 210 -7.13 7.61 19.23
C LYS A 210 -8.00 7.16 18.04
N ASN A 211 -7.65 6.07 17.37
CA ASN A 211 -8.48 5.51 16.31
C ASN A 211 -9.66 4.73 16.92
N LYS A 212 -10.87 5.24 16.71
CA LYS A 212 -12.13 4.63 17.21
C LYS A 212 -12.64 3.47 16.34
N ASN A 213 -12.12 3.30 15.10
CA ASN A 213 -12.58 2.27 14.19
C ASN A 213 -12.15 0.85 14.63
N PRO A 214 -12.85 -0.19 14.16
CA PRO A 214 -12.56 -1.58 14.49
C PRO A 214 -11.11 -1.96 14.22
N LYS A 215 -10.52 -2.72 15.13
CA LYS A 215 -9.16 -3.25 15.04
C LYS A 215 -9.22 -4.76 15.21
N ILE A 216 -8.76 -5.50 14.19
CA ILE A 216 -8.68 -6.95 14.18
C ILE A 216 -7.21 -7.33 14.27
N ILE A 217 -6.81 -7.96 15.36
CA ILE A 217 -5.41 -8.15 15.74
C ILE A 217 -5.10 -9.64 15.80
N TYR A 218 -4.05 -10.07 15.09
CA TYR A 218 -3.52 -11.43 15.18
C TYR A 218 -3.16 -11.78 16.64
N GLY A 219 -3.50 -12.99 17.05
CA GLY A 219 -3.28 -13.50 18.40
C GLY A 219 -4.40 -13.15 19.38
N LYS A 220 -5.14 -12.05 19.14
CA LYS A 220 -6.29 -11.65 19.95
C LYS A 220 -7.62 -12.05 19.29
N ASP A 221 -7.84 -11.59 18.07
CA ASP A 221 -9.12 -11.74 17.36
C ASP A 221 -9.12 -12.90 16.37
N PHE A 222 -7.96 -13.25 15.85
CA PHE A 222 -7.73 -14.42 15.00
C PHE A 222 -6.31 -14.96 15.17
N LYS A 223 -6.11 -16.23 14.85
CA LYS A 223 -4.79 -16.87 14.89
C LYS A 223 -4.67 -18.03 13.90
N LEU A 224 -3.44 -18.34 13.53
CA LEU A 224 -3.06 -19.53 12.80
C LEU A 224 -2.53 -20.56 13.81
N LEU A 225 -3.05 -21.77 13.76
CA LEU A 225 -2.62 -22.90 14.58
C LEU A 225 -1.98 -23.93 13.67
N LYS A 226 -0.85 -24.51 14.10
CA LYS A 226 -0.22 -25.66 13.43
C LYS A 226 -0.46 -26.89 14.32
N LYS A 227 -1.02 -27.94 13.73
CA LYS A 227 -1.22 -29.24 14.39
C LYS A 227 -0.98 -30.35 13.36
N ASN A 228 -0.09 -31.32 13.67
CA ASN A 228 0.22 -32.46 12.78
C ASN A 228 0.49 -32.06 11.32
N LYS A 229 1.40 -31.11 11.10
CA LYS A 229 1.75 -30.54 9.78
C LYS A 229 0.61 -29.82 9.04
N LYS A 230 -0.58 -29.67 9.65
CA LYS A 230 -1.72 -28.94 9.10
C LYS A 230 -1.86 -27.57 9.74
N TYR A 231 -2.38 -26.61 8.98
CA TYR A 231 -2.62 -25.26 9.46
C TYR A 231 -4.12 -25.00 9.59
N PHE A 232 -4.52 -24.37 10.68
CA PHE A 232 -5.91 -24.05 10.97
C PHE A 232 -6.04 -22.55 11.25
N TYR A 233 -6.98 -21.91 10.56
CA TYR A 233 -7.46 -20.62 10.97
C TYR A 233 -8.41 -20.77 12.15
N LYS A 234 -8.32 -19.86 13.13
CA LYS A 234 -9.25 -19.76 14.24
C LYS A 234 -9.51 -18.29 14.56
N ASP A 235 -10.77 -17.90 14.65
CA ASP A 235 -11.27 -16.67 15.26
C ASP A 235 -12.28 -16.99 16.35
N LYS A 236 -13.10 -16.01 16.76
CA LYS A 236 -14.12 -16.19 17.81
C LYS A 236 -15.25 -17.14 17.41
N THR A 237 -15.57 -17.22 16.13
CA THR A 237 -16.74 -17.91 15.59
C THR A 237 -16.40 -19.06 14.66
N ARG A 238 -15.19 -19.09 14.12
CA ARG A 238 -14.80 -20.03 13.06
C ARG A 238 -13.48 -20.72 13.36
N LYS A 239 -13.43 -22.01 12.99
CA LYS A 239 -12.20 -22.78 12.93
C LYS A 239 -12.27 -23.68 11.69
N PHE A 240 -11.28 -23.58 10.79
CA PHE A 240 -11.20 -24.44 9.62
C PHE A 240 -9.74 -24.69 9.22
N GLU A 241 -9.51 -25.80 8.53
CA GLU A 241 -8.21 -26.15 7.99
C GLU A 241 -7.91 -25.27 6.77
N ILE A 242 -6.68 -24.74 6.72
CA ILE A 242 -6.17 -24.04 5.53
C ILE A 242 -5.48 -25.09 4.67
N LYS A 243 -6.11 -25.44 3.56
CA LYS A 243 -5.53 -26.30 2.54
C LYS A 243 -4.71 -25.43 1.59
N SER A 244 -3.41 -25.53 1.64
CA SER A 244 -2.49 -24.80 0.76
C SER A 244 -1.29 -25.66 0.40
N ASN A 245 -0.96 -25.71 -0.86
CA ASN A 245 0.26 -26.39 -1.35
C ASN A 245 1.52 -25.55 -1.09
N LEU A 246 1.40 -24.36 -0.50
CA LEU A 246 2.48 -23.41 -0.20
C LEU A 246 2.89 -23.41 1.28
N LEU A 247 2.30 -24.30 2.10
CA LEU A 247 2.56 -24.38 3.55
C LEU A 247 3.26 -25.74 3.91
#